data_a32d9eb13f0c5c976fc50ce0cf49c762
#
_entry.id   a32d9eb13f0c5c976fc50ce0cf49c762
#
_cell.length_a   1.000
_cell.length_b   1.000
_cell.length_c   1.000
_cell.angle_alpha   90.00
_cell.angle_beta   90.00
_cell.angle_gamma   90.00
#
_symmetry.space_group_name_H-M   'P 1'
#
loop_
_entity.id
_entity.type
_entity.pdbx_description
1 polymer ?
#
loop_
_entity_poly.entity_id
_entity_poly.type
_entity_poly.pdbx_seq_one_letter_code
_entity_poly.pdbx_strand_id
1 'polypeptide(L)'
;RCSYCVYSGDYKNRNHSQKEMSWETAKEAVDYLYGHSMSSEDIYISFYGGEPLLMFRLIKEVVEYVKREYCQRTVHFNLTTNGTLFTPEIVQYFIKNNIQIMFSLDGPKEVHDKNRIFAGSNRGSFEKLRDSMKMIYSMDRKYYKKNVSFNTVLDPQNELRTIYEFLDKDRLISKNLSRISVLNDNYTDKQCEFSGEFVEEQEYEYFKCFLSKLKRINEKFVARAVKEEFDNEMREIKQHEEKMHEEISKVNHHSGPCIPGAKKIFVTAEGNIYPCERVSEISEVSKIGDIKKGIDKNKVLNLLNIERYSQDRCKDCWAYQHCTICIACADDTKNISNKEIEKHCWKVRGGFEEAMKNYCTLKELGYKFEEYE
;
A
#
# COMPACT_ATOMS: atom_id res chain seq x y z
N ARG A 1 -18.20 -5.28 -3.22
CA ARG A 1 -17.41 -6.40 -3.73
C ARG A 1 -16.63 -5.90 -4.94
N CYS A 2 -15.30 -6.11 -4.95
CA CYS A 2 -14.47 -5.72 -6.08
C CYS A 2 -14.07 -6.98 -6.86
N SER A 3 -13.99 -6.90 -8.19
CA SER A 3 -13.60 -8.02 -9.04
C SER A 3 -12.16 -8.51 -8.74
N TYR A 4 -11.28 -7.58 -8.37
CA TYR A 4 -9.87 -7.81 -8.04
C TYR A 4 -9.60 -7.85 -6.51
N CYS A 5 -10.62 -8.07 -5.69
CA CYS A 5 -10.43 -8.10 -4.24
C CYS A 5 -9.70 -9.38 -3.82
N VAL A 6 -8.66 -9.25 -3.01
CA VAL A 6 -7.93 -10.42 -2.45
C VAL A 6 -8.82 -11.35 -1.62
N TYR A 7 -10.01 -10.91 -1.24
CA TYR A 7 -11.04 -11.71 -0.55
C TYR A 7 -12.12 -12.26 -1.50
N SER A 8 -12.02 -12.04 -2.82
CA SER A 8 -13.10 -12.41 -3.77
C SER A 8 -13.01 -13.83 -4.32
N GLY A 9 -11.94 -14.56 -4.03
CA GLY A 9 -11.74 -15.92 -4.49
C GLY A 9 -10.88 -16.10 -5.74
N ASP A 10 -10.48 -15.02 -6.42
CA ASP A 10 -9.52 -15.08 -7.53
C ASP A 10 -8.06 -15.21 -7.06
N TYR A 11 -7.84 -14.97 -5.77
CA TYR A 11 -6.54 -15.05 -5.12
C TYR A 11 -6.45 -16.25 -4.19
N LYS A 12 -5.29 -16.90 -4.16
CA LYS A 12 -5.04 -18.13 -3.39
C LYS A 12 -4.56 -17.87 -1.96
N ASN A 13 -4.37 -16.62 -1.56
CA ASN A 13 -3.75 -16.24 -0.30
C ASN A 13 -4.73 -16.01 0.84
N ARG A 14 -6.04 -16.06 0.58
CA ARG A 14 -7.09 -15.84 1.58
C ARG A 14 -8.33 -16.64 1.27
N ASN A 15 -8.99 -17.10 2.33
CA ASN A 15 -10.31 -17.71 2.21
C ASN A 15 -11.38 -16.65 2.46
N HIS A 16 -12.42 -16.65 1.64
CA HIS A 16 -13.59 -15.84 1.93
C HIS A 16 -14.22 -16.32 3.24
N SER A 17 -14.31 -15.44 4.22
CA SER A 17 -14.91 -15.77 5.52
C SER A 17 -15.78 -14.62 6.03
N GLN A 18 -16.70 -14.96 6.93
CA GLN A 18 -17.51 -13.99 7.67
C GLN A 18 -16.99 -13.79 9.09
N LYS A 19 -15.71 -14.09 9.32
CA LYS A 19 -15.12 -13.97 10.64
C LYS A 19 -14.97 -12.51 11.04
N GLU A 20 -15.42 -12.22 12.23
CA GLU A 20 -15.30 -10.91 12.87
C GLU A 20 -14.29 -11.01 14.01
N MET A 21 -13.48 -9.97 14.21
CA MET A 21 -12.56 -9.88 15.33
C MET A 21 -13.37 -9.63 16.61
N SER A 22 -13.13 -10.42 17.66
CA SER A 22 -13.74 -10.18 18.96
C SER A 22 -13.08 -8.98 19.66
N TRP A 23 -13.79 -8.42 20.65
CA TRP A 23 -13.23 -7.38 21.51
C TRP A 23 -11.97 -7.87 22.25
N GLU A 24 -11.99 -9.09 22.75
CA GLU A 24 -10.87 -9.70 23.46
C GLU A 24 -9.62 -9.77 22.57
N THR A 25 -9.79 -10.25 21.33
CA THR A 25 -8.70 -10.32 20.33
C THR A 25 -8.17 -8.92 20.00
N ALA A 26 -9.06 -7.96 19.78
CA ALA A 26 -8.67 -6.59 19.48
C ALA A 26 -7.90 -5.93 20.64
N LYS A 27 -8.40 -6.12 21.86
CA LYS A 27 -7.74 -5.64 23.07
C LYS A 27 -6.36 -6.25 23.25
N GLU A 28 -6.24 -7.57 23.17
CA GLU A 28 -4.94 -8.28 23.26
C GLU A 28 -3.96 -7.79 22.18
N ALA A 29 -4.43 -7.53 20.95
CA ALA A 29 -3.58 -7.01 19.87
C ALA A 29 -3.08 -5.59 20.16
N VAL A 30 -3.92 -4.73 20.74
CA VAL A 30 -3.53 -3.37 21.18
C VAL A 30 -2.50 -3.47 22.31
N ASP A 31 -2.76 -4.27 23.33
CA ASP A 31 -1.84 -4.45 24.48
C ASP A 31 -0.48 -5.01 24.01
N TYR A 32 -0.51 -5.95 23.07
CA TYR A 32 0.70 -6.49 22.44
C TYR A 32 1.48 -5.39 21.70
N LEU A 33 0.82 -4.58 20.87
CA LEU A 33 1.45 -3.48 20.15
C LEU A 33 2.13 -2.49 21.12
N TYR A 34 1.44 -2.07 22.16
CA TYR A 34 1.98 -1.15 23.16
C TYR A 34 3.14 -1.73 23.94
N GLY A 35 3.06 -2.98 24.36
CA GLY A 35 4.13 -3.68 25.06
C GLY A 35 5.42 -3.83 24.23
N HIS A 36 5.31 -3.84 22.91
CA HIS A 36 6.44 -4.02 21.99
C HIS A 36 6.87 -2.74 21.26
N SER A 37 6.27 -1.60 21.57
CA SER A 37 6.56 -0.30 20.93
C SER A 37 7.16 0.72 21.91
N MET A 38 7.94 0.26 22.89
CA MET A 38 8.45 1.12 23.97
C MET A 38 9.35 2.27 23.49
N SER A 39 10.06 2.08 22.38
CA SER A 39 10.95 3.08 21.78
C SER A 39 10.27 4.03 20.78
N SER A 40 8.97 3.83 20.49
CA SER A 40 8.24 4.65 19.52
C SER A 40 7.49 5.78 20.21
N GLU A 41 7.65 7.01 19.73
CA GLU A 41 6.87 8.17 20.19
C GLU A 41 5.44 8.11 19.67
N ASP A 42 5.27 7.78 18.40
CA ASP A 42 3.98 7.67 17.72
C ASP A 42 3.59 6.20 17.51
N ILE A 43 2.31 5.90 17.74
CA ILE A 43 1.72 4.59 17.47
C ILE A 43 0.60 4.73 16.45
N TYR A 44 0.59 3.82 15.46
CA TYR A 44 -0.42 3.79 14.41
C TYR A 44 -1.27 2.53 14.54
N ILE A 45 -2.58 2.71 14.63
CA ILE A 45 -3.57 1.63 14.65
C ILE A 45 -4.44 1.77 13.41
N SER A 46 -4.33 0.78 12.52
CA SER A 46 -5.05 0.75 11.24
C SER A 46 -6.14 -0.30 11.26
N PHE A 47 -7.36 0.09 10.92
CA PHE A 47 -8.47 -0.86 10.74
C PHE A 47 -8.53 -1.28 9.28
N TYR A 48 -8.41 -2.58 9.06
CA TYR A 48 -8.35 -3.19 7.74
C TYR A 48 -9.17 -4.50 7.71
N GLY A 49 -9.54 -4.94 6.52
CA GLY A 49 -10.29 -6.20 6.35
C GLY A 49 -11.13 -6.17 5.09
N GLY A 50 -12.31 -6.81 5.10
CA GLY A 50 -13.28 -6.71 4.02
C GLY A 50 -13.83 -5.29 3.90
N GLU A 51 -14.61 -4.86 4.89
CA GLU A 51 -15.04 -3.46 5.08
C GLU A 51 -15.06 -3.14 6.58
N PRO A 52 -14.11 -2.33 7.08
CA PRO A 52 -13.98 -2.07 8.52
C PRO A 52 -15.21 -1.42 9.16
N LEU A 53 -15.94 -0.60 8.41
CA LEU A 53 -17.13 0.08 8.94
C LEU A 53 -18.30 -0.86 9.26
N LEU A 54 -18.28 -2.11 8.81
CA LEU A 54 -19.22 -3.13 9.29
C LEU A 54 -19.05 -3.39 10.79
N MET A 55 -17.81 -3.21 11.30
CA MET A 55 -17.46 -3.39 12.70
C MET A 55 -17.23 -2.04 13.41
N PHE A 56 -18.01 -1.01 13.06
CA PHE A 56 -17.85 0.34 13.63
C PHE A 56 -17.93 0.35 15.16
N ARG A 57 -18.75 -0.52 15.76
CA ARG A 57 -18.81 -0.67 17.22
C ARG A 57 -17.46 -1.08 17.81
N LEU A 58 -16.79 -2.09 17.23
CA LEU A 58 -15.47 -2.53 17.64
C LEU A 58 -14.42 -1.43 17.47
N ILE A 59 -14.49 -0.66 16.36
CA ILE A 59 -13.61 0.49 16.15
C ILE A 59 -13.75 1.50 17.30
N LYS A 60 -14.99 1.80 17.72
CA LYS A 60 -15.25 2.70 18.86
C LYS A 60 -14.64 2.14 20.15
N GLU A 61 -14.90 0.89 20.45
CA GLU A 61 -14.39 0.21 21.67
C GLU A 61 -12.85 0.27 21.73
N VAL A 62 -12.17 0.00 20.60
CA VAL A 62 -10.69 0.11 20.48
C VAL A 62 -10.19 1.53 20.71
N VAL A 63 -10.79 2.52 20.02
CA VAL A 63 -10.38 3.94 20.15
C VAL A 63 -10.57 4.43 21.58
N GLU A 64 -11.69 4.11 22.21
CA GLU A 64 -11.99 4.50 23.59
C GLU A 64 -11.05 3.81 24.59
N TYR A 65 -10.77 2.51 24.38
CA TYR A 65 -9.82 1.76 25.20
C TYR A 65 -8.42 2.37 25.15
N VAL A 66 -7.91 2.61 23.94
CA VAL A 66 -6.59 3.21 23.74
C VAL A 66 -6.48 4.58 24.40
N LYS A 67 -7.49 5.43 24.25
CA LYS A 67 -7.50 6.76 24.86
C LYS A 67 -7.55 6.74 26.39
N ARG A 68 -8.15 5.72 26.96
CA ARG A 68 -8.24 5.54 28.42
C ARG A 68 -6.95 4.95 29.00
N GLU A 69 -6.45 3.86 28.41
CA GLU A 69 -5.34 3.10 28.98
C GLU A 69 -3.96 3.62 28.57
N TYR A 70 -3.88 4.24 27.38
CA TYR A 70 -2.60 4.61 26.77
C TYR A 70 -2.52 6.12 26.42
N CYS A 71 -3.15 6.95 27.22
CA CYS A 71 -3.27 8.40 26.99
C CYS A 71 -1.92 9.16 26.99
N GLN A 72 -0.82 8.55 27.43
CA GLN A 72 0.50 9.19 27.51
C GLN A 72 1.25 9.17 26.17
N ARG A 73 0.72 8.50 25.14
CA ARG A 73 1.36 8.41 23.81
C ARG A 73 0.50 8.99 22.73
N THR A 74 1.15 9.53 21.72
CA THR A 74 0.46 9.97 20.51
C THR A 74 0.01 8.76 19.70
N VAL A 75 -1.29 8.64 19.49
CA VAL A 75 -1.88 7.54 18.71
C VAL A 75 -2.61 8.08 17.50
N HIS A 76 -2.30 7.47 16.35
CA HIS A 76 -2.93 7.77 15.08
C HIS A 76 -3.82 6.60 14.66
N PHE A 77 -5.10 6.89 14.46
CA PHE A 77 -6.05 5.90 13.97
C PHE A 77 -6.31 6.14 12.48
N ASN A 78 -6.34 5.07 11.70
CA ASN A 78 -6.71 5.15 10.30
C ASN A 78 -7.48 3.91 9.84
N LEU A 79 -8.22 4.06 8.75
CA LEU A 79 -8.87 2.92 8.09
C LEU A 79 -8.86 3.11 6.57
N THR A 80 -8.89 1.98 5.87
CA THR A 80 -9.17 1.94 4.43
C THR A 80 -10.57 1.40 4.22
N THR A 81 -11.41 2.12 3.45
CA THR A 81 -12.82 1.81 3.30
C THR A 81 -13.31 2.03 1.86
N ASN A 82 -14.34 1.27 1.47
CA ASN A 82 -15.07 1.52 0.24
C ASN A 82 -16.00 2.75 0.33
N GLY A 83 -16.15 3.34 1.50
CA GLY A 83 -16.88 4.57 1.73
C GLY A 83 -18.42 4.46 1.70
N THR A 84 -18.99 3.27 1.58
CA THR A 84 -20.44 3.12 1.36
C THR A 84 -21.29 3.12 2.63
N LEU A 85 -20.66 3.04 3.82
CA LEU A 85 -21.33 2.87 5.11
C LEU A 85 -21.30 4.11 6.01
N PHE A 86 -20.79 5.23 5.55
CA PHE A 86 -20.78 6.46 6.35
C PHE A 86 -22.19 6.97 6.64
N THR A 87 -22.39 7.31 7.91
CA THR A 87 -23.54 8.04 8.43
C THR A 87 -23.07 9.33 9.10
N PRO A 88 -23.93 10.31 9.34
CA PRO A 88 -23.54 11.51 10.10
C PRO A 88 -22.92 11.20 11.47
N GLU A 89 -23.42 10.17 12.16
CA GLU A 89 -22.86 9.73 13.45
C GLU A 89 -21.41 9.25 13.31
N ILE A 90 -21.13 8.40 12.32
CA ILE A 90 -19.78 7.89 12.05
C ILE A 90 -18.85 9.04 11.73
N VAL A 91 -19.28 9.98 10.87
CA VAL A 91 -18.48 11.15 10.50
C VAL A 91 -18.15 12.02 11.72
N GLN A 92 -19.14 12.32 12.58
CA GLN A 92 -18.92 13.08 13.80
C GLN A 92 -17.92 12.39 14.73
N TYR A 93 -18.02 11.08 14.88
CA TYR A 93 -17.10 10.30 15.69
C TYR A 93 -15.68 10.38 15.13
N PHE A 94 -15.51 10.28 13.81
CA PHE A 94 -14.20 10.33 13.14
C PHE A 94 -13.57 11.71 13.26
N ILE A 95 -14.34 12.78 13.08
CA ILE A 95 -13.88 14.15 13.27
C ILE A 95 -13.41 14.36 14.72
N LYS A 96 -14.24 13.99 15.69
CA LYS A 96 -13.94 14.12 17.13
C LYS A 96 -12.66 13.40 17.54
N ASN A 97 -12.39 12.24 16.93
CA ASN A 97 -11.26 11.39 17.28
C ASN A 97 -10.07 11.53 16.32
N ASN A 98 -10.14 12.43 15.35
CA ASN A 98 -9.11 12.69 14.34
C ASN A 98 -8.69 11.42 13.57
N ILE A 99 -9.65 10.53 13.26
CA ILE A 99 -9.41 9.27 12.56
C ILE A 99 -9.16 9.56 11.09
N GLN A 100 -8.07 9.07 10.52
CA GLN A 100 -7.74 9.24 9.11
C GLN A 100 -8.52 8.24 8.25
N ILE A 101 -9.00 8.71 7.11
CA ILE A 101 -9.80 7.93 6.16
C ILE A 101 -9.04 7.80 4.85
N MET A 102 -8.86 6.56 4.40
CA MET A 102 -8.38 6.25 3.05
C MET A 102 -9.53 5.65 2.24
N PHE A 103 -10.07 6.41 1.31
CA PHE A 103 -11.11 5.92 0.41
C PHE A 103 -10.52 5.10 -0.72
N SER A 104 -11.14 3.95 -0.99
CA SER A 104 -10.85 3.15 -2.18
C SER A 104 -11.62 3.71 -3.38
N LEU A 105 -10.93 4.41 -4.29
CA LEU A 105 -11.52 5.09 -5.44
C LEU A 105 -10.64 4.90 -6.68
N ASP A 106 -11.13 4.17 -7.69
CA ASP A 106 -10.29 3.77 -8.84
C ASP A 106 -10.31 4.76 -10.01
N GLY A 107 -11.13 5.79 -9.96
CA GLY A 107 -11.25 6.77 -11.03
C GLY A 107 -12.66 7.34 -11.14
N PRO A 108 -13.05 7.88 -12.29
CA PRO A 108 -14.41 8.33 -12.55
C PRO A 108 -15.40 7.19 -12.47
N LYS A 109 -16.69 7.51 -12.50
CA LYS A 109 -17.78 6.56 -12.25
C LYS A 109 -17.68 5.29 -13.11
N GLU A 110 -17.42 5.45 -14.38
CA GLU A 110 -17.38 4.37 -15.38
C GLU A 110 -16.23 3.40 -15.07
N VAL A 111 -15.08 3.92 -14.67
CA VAL A 111 -13.91 3.13 -14.28
C VAL A 111 -14.13 2.46 -12.92
N HIS A 112 -14.58 3.22 -11.93
CA HIS A 112 -14.80 2.71 -10.59
C HIS A 112 -15.85 1.61 -10.55
N ASP A 113 -17.02 1.83 -11.17
CA ASP A 113 -18.16 0.93 -11.12
C ASP A 113 -17.96 -0.34 -11.97
N LYS A 114 -16.98 -0.36 -12.90
CA LYS A 114 -16.57 -1.57 -13.63
C LYS A 114 -16.12 -2.68 -12.67
N ASN A 115 -15.37 -2.33 -11.65
CA ASN A 115 -14.75 -3.27 -10.73
C ASN A 115 -15.36 -3.25 -9.32
N ARG A 116 -16.00 -2.16 -8.89
CA ARG A 116 -16.51 -1.99 -7.51
C ARG A 116 -18.03 -1.90 -7.48
N ILE A 117 -18.65 -3.00 -7.18
CA ILE A 117 -20.11 -3.16 -7.17
C ILE A 117 -20.61 -3.60 -5.79
N PHE A 118 -21.89 -3.32 -5.51
CA PHE A 118 -22.57 -3.86 -4.34
C PHE A 118 -22.83 -5.37 -4.51
N ALA A 119 -22.54 -6.13 -3.46
CA ALA A 119 -22.91 -7.55 -3.42
C ALA A 119 -24.43 -7.69 -3.54
N GLY A 120 -24.89 -8.55 -4.44
CA GLY A 120 -26.32 -8.88 -4.62
C GLY A 120 -27.10 -7.96 -5.55
N SER A 121 -26.65 -6.73 -5.88
CA SER A 121 -27.39 -5.85 -6.79
C SER A 121 -26.67 -5.52 -8.10
N ASN A 122 -25.39 -5.83 -8.19
CA ASN A 122 -24.51 -5.48 -9.33
C ASN A 122 -24.47 -3.97 -9.67
N ARG A 123 -24.99 -3.11 -8.80
CA ARG A 123 -24.89 -1.65 -8.99
C ARG A 123 -23.50 -1.18 -8.54
N GLY A 124 -22.96 -0.21 -9.25
CA GLY A 124 -21.71 0.44 -8.89
C GLY A 124 -21.78 1.17 -7.55
N SER A 125 -20.66 1.31 -6.86
CA SER A 125 -20.57 1.94 -5.54
C SER A 125 -20.16 3.41 -5.59
N PHE A 126 -19.81 3.95 -6.74
CA PHE A 126 -19.27 5.31 -6.90
C PHE A 126 -20.16 6.40 -6.31
N GLU A 127 -21.45 6.42 -6.63
CA GLU A 127 -22.35 7.48 -6.15
C GLU A 127 -22.44 7.49 -4.62
N LYS A 128 -22.54 6.31 -4.00
CA LYS A 128 -22.60 6.20 -2.54
C LYS A 128 -21.30 6.68 -1.87
N LEU A 129 -20.14 6.33 -2.46
CA LEU A 129 -18.85 6.85 -2.03
C LEU A 129 -18.80 8.37 -2.17
N ARG A 130 -19.23 8.92 -3.29
CA ARG A 130 -19.27 10.38 -3.52
C ARG A 130 -20.16 11.10 -2.52
N ASP A 131 -21.29 10.54 -2.16
CA ASP A 131 -22.18 11.11 -1.15
C ASP A 131 -21.50 11.15 0.23
N SER A 132 -20.76 10.10 0.60
CA SER A 132 -19.99 10.07 1.82
C SER A 132 -18.88 11.14 1.83
N MET A 133 -18.15 11.28 0.71
CA MET A 133 -17.14 12.33 0.56
C MET A 133 -17.76 13.74 0.71
N LYS A 134 -18.88 14.02 0.05
CA LYS A 134 -19.60 15.29 0.16
C LYS A 134 -20.07 15.56 1.59
N MET A 135 -20.60 14.54 2.26
CA MET A 135 -21.05 14.62 3.65
C MET A 135 -19.89 15.03 4.56
N ILE A 136 -18.75 14.33 4.53
CA ILE A 136 -17.59 14.63 5.37
C ILE A 136 -17.07 16.04 5.06
N TYR A 137 -16.96 16.41 3.79
CA TYR A 137 -16.51 17.72 3.36
C TYR A 137 -17.44 18.84 3.84
N SER A 138 -18.76 18.62 3.84
CA SER A 138 -19.75 19.60 4.31
C SER A 138 -19.73 19.77 5.84
N MET A 139 -19.47 18.67 6.58
CA MET A 139 -19.43 18.70 8.05
C MET A 139 -18.16 19.35 8.58
N ASP A 140 -16.99 19.04 8.00
CA ASP A 140 -15.72 19.69 8.36
C ASP A 140 -14.71 19.66 7.19
N ARG A 141 -14.54 20.81 6.53
CA ARG A 141 -13.59 20.98 5.42
C ARG A 141 -12.13 20.88 5.84
N LYS A 142 -11.80 21.29 7.08
CA LYS A 142 -10.41 21.25 7.58
C LYS A 142 -10.02 19.80 7.86
N TYR A 143 -10.91 19.09 8.54
CA TYR A 143 -10.75 17.66 8.75
C TYR A 143 -10.61 16.90 7.42
N TYR A 144 -11.52 17.13 6.47
CA TYR A 144 -11.49 16.49 5.16
C TYR A 144 -10.12 16.65 4.47
N LYS A 145 -9.62 17.89 4.38
CA LYS A 145 -8.33 18.18 3.74
C LYS A 145 -7.13 17.55 4.43
N LYS A 146 -7.19 17.36 5.74
CA LYS A 146 -6.09 16.84 6.54
C LYS A 146 -6.11 15.32 6.65
N ASN A 147 -7.30 14.73 6.78
CA ASN A 147 -7.46 13.35 7.21
C ASN A 147 -8.08 12.42 6.15
N VAL A 148 -8.47 12.94 4.99
CA VAL A 148 -8.98 12.12 3.90
C VAL A 148 -7.91 11.93 2.84
N SER A 149 -7.72 10.70 2.41
CA SER A 149 -6.81 10.28 1.33
C SER A 149 -7.50 9.24 0.45
N PHE A 150 -6.88 8.93 -0.68
CA PHE A 150 -7.44 8.00 -1.67
C PHE A 150 -6.45 6.89 -1.98
N ASN A 151 -6.98 5.70 -2.22
CA ASN A 151 -6.24 4.56 -2.74
C ASN A 151 -6.89 4.15 -4.07
N THR A 152 -6.13 4.29 -5.14
CA THR A 152 -6.55 4.01 -6.52
C THR A 152 -5.83 2.76 -7.01
N VAL A 153 -6.60 1.77 -7.44
CA VAL A 153 -6.06 0.58 -8.11
C VAL A 153 -6.28 0.72 -9.61
N LEU A 154 -5.18 0.79 -10.34
CA LEU A 154 -5.19 0.86 -11.80
C LEU A 154 -5.39 -0.54 -12.39
N ASP A 155 -6.44 -0.70 -13.15
CA ASP A 155 -6.63 -1.83 -14.03
C ASP A 155 -5.98 -1.48 -15.38
N PRO A 156 -4.93 -2.20 -15.83
CA PRO A 156 -4.20 -1.86 -17.05
C PRO A 156 -5.01 -1.99 -18.36
N GLN A 157 -6.26 -2.39 -18.28
CA GLN A 157 -7.21 -2.40 -19.37
C GLN A 157 -8.07 -1.13 -19.42
N ASN A 158 -7.84 -0.17 -18.53
CA ASN A 158 -8.54 1.12 -18.53
C ASN A 158 -7.66 2.22 -19.11
N GLU A 159 -8.31 3.24 -19.67
CA GLU A 159 -7.67 4.47 -20.14
C GLU A 159 -7.08 5.25 -18.94
N LEU A 160 -5.77 5.33 -18.89
CA LEU A 160 -5.01 5.90 -17.79
C LEU A 160 -5.21 7.42 -17.68
N ARG A 161 -5.25 8.10 -18.82
CA ARG A 161 -5.45 9.54 -18.92
C ARG A 161 -6.75 9.99 -18.25
N THR A 162 -7.84 9.29 -18.50
CA THR A 162 -9.15 9.59 -17.92
C THR A 162 -9.10 9.49 -16.39
N ILE A 163 -8.36 8.52 -15.85
CA ILE A 163 -8.17 8.37 -14.39
C ILE A 163 -7.37 9.56 -13.84
N TYR A 164 -6.23 9.90 -14.40
CA TYR A 164 -5.39 10.98 -13.94
C TYR A 164 -6.08 12.34 -14.03
N GLU A 165 -6.75 12.62 -15.14
CA GLU A 165 -7.53 13.84 -15.29
C GLU A 165 -8.63 13.97 -14.25
N PHE A 166 -9.30 12.88 -13.91
CA PHE A 166 -10.31 12.87 -12.84
C PHE A 166 -9.67 13.16 -11.46
N LEU A 167 -8.58 12.49 -11.12
CA LEU A 167 -7.90 12.68 -9.83
C LEU A 167 -7.39 14.11 -9.65
N ASP A 168 -6.90 14.73 -10.72
CA ASP A 168 -6.30 16.07 -10.67
C ASP A 168 -7.33 17.20 -10.75
N LYS A 169 -8.48 16.97 -11.40
CA LYS A 169 -9.50 18.02 -11.62
C LYS A 169 -10.64 17.98 -10.61
N ASP A 170 -10.91 16.83 -9.98
CA ASP A 170 -12.04 16.71 -9.05
C ASP A 170 -11.80 17.54 -7.77
N ARG A 171 -12.79 18.36 -7.39
CA ARG A 171 -12.70 19.30 -6.28
C ARG A 171 -12.54 18.66 -4.90
N LEU A 172 -12.99 17.43 -4.74
CA LEU A 172 -12.90 16.68 -3.48
C LEU A 172 -11.62 15.84 -3.40
N ILE A 173 -10.91 15.64 -4.52
CA ILE A 173 -9.77 14.72 -4.59
C ILE A 173 -8.45 15.46 -4.82
N SER A 174 -8.44 16.44 -5.73
CA SER A 174 -7.23 17.07 -6.28
C SER A 174 -6.28 17.72 -5.27
N LYS A 175 -6.73 17.94 -4.03
CA LYS A 175 -5.92 18.55 -2.94
C LYS A 175 -5.54 17.55 -1.85
N ASN A 176 -5.92 16.30 -2.02
CA ASN A 176 -5.68 15.23 -1.04
C ASN A 176 -4.64 14.26 -1.60
N LEU A 177 -3.92 13.59 -0.70
CA LEU A 177 -2.97 12.55 -1.08
C LEU A 177 -3.71 11.39 -1.75
N SER A 178 -3.21 10.95 -2.90
CA SER A 178 -3.69 9.75 -3.59
C SER A 178 -2.55 8.75 -3.71
N ARG A 179 -2.77 7.53 -3.26
CA ARG A 179 -1.87 6.41 -3.52
C ARG A 179 -2.38 5.66 -4.73
N ILE A 180 -1.49 5.39 -5.67
CA ILE A 180 -1.81 4.66 -6.89
C ILE A 180 -1.01 3.36 -6.90
N SER A 181 -1.64 2.29 -7.33
CA SER A 181 -1.00 1.00 -7.54
C SER A 181 -1.68 0.27 -8.68
N VAL A 182 -0.92 -0.47 -9.46
CA VAL A 182 -1.47 -1.39 -10.44
C VAL A 182 -2.04 -2.63 -9.74
N LEU A 183 -2.94 -3.33 -10.40
CA LEU A 183 -3.49 -4.61 -9.95
C LEU A 183 -2.36 -5.55 -9.51
N ASN A 184 -2.52 -6.13 -8.32
CA ASN A 184 -1.56 -7.08 -7.79
C ASN A 184 -1.76 -8.46 -8.44
N ASP A 185 -0.67 -9.04 -8.93
CA ASP A 185 -0.62 -10.38 -9.53
C ASP A 185 0.00 -11.45 -8.62
N ASN A 186 0.31 -11.12 -7.36
CA ASN A 186 0.75 -12.10 -6.37
C ASN A 186 -0.41 -13.02 -5.98
N TYR A 187 -0.12 -14.30 -5.79
CA TYR A 187 -1.08 -15.31 -5.36
C TYR A 187 -2.27 -15.54 -6.32
N THR A 188 -2.16 -15.16 -7.58
CA THR A 188 -3.15 -15.42 -8.61
C THR A 188 -2.51 -16.06 -9.84
N ASP A 189 -3.28 -16.88 -10.55
CA ASP A 189 -2.84 -17.41 -11.84
C ASP A 189 -3.14 -16.44 -13.01
N LYS A 190 -3.90 -15.38 -12.73
CA LYS A 190 -4.20 -14.34 -13.72
C LYS A 190 -2.99 -13.44 -13.88
N GLN A 191 -2.48 -13.37 -15.08
CA GLN A 191 -1.46 -12.37 -15.44
C GLN A 191 -2.15 -11.01 -15.65
N CYS A 192 -1.50 -9.97 -15.17
CA CYS A 192 -1.94 -8.61 -15.42
C CYS A 192 -1.41 -8.20 -16.80
N GLU A 193 -2.29 -8.25 -17.80
CA GLU A 193 -1.96 -7.84 -19.18
C GLU A 193 -2.17 -6.34 -19.30
N PHE A 194 -1.17 -5.65 -19.82
CA PHE A 194 -1.21 -4.22 -20.10
C PHE A 194 -1.70 -3.97 -21.53
N SER A 195 -2.69 -3.11 -21.70
CA SER A 195 -3.06 -2.65 -23.03
C SER A 195 -1.96 -1.77 -23.61
N GLY A 196 -1.81 -1.77 -24.96
CA GLY A 196 -0.84 -0.89 -25.61
C GLY A 196 -1.09 0.58 -25.29
N GLU A 197 -2.36 0.99 -25.26
CA GLU A 197 -2.77 2.35 -24.93
C GLU A 197 -2.37 2.74 -23.47
N PHE A 198 -2.53 1.86 -22.51
CA PHE A 198 -2.10 2.10 -21.14
C PHE A 198 -0.59 2.35 -21.06
N VAL A 199 0.21 1.55 -21.77
CA VAL A 199 1.67 1.70 -21.79
C VAL A 199 2.06 3.01 -22.46
N GLU A 200 1.49 3.34 -23.62
CA GLU A 200 1.77 4.60 -24.32
C GLU A 200 1.41 5.83 -23.47
N GLU A 201 0.28 5.81 -22.79
CA GLU A 201 -0.13 6.90 -21.90
C GLU A 201 0.79 7.03 -20.70
N GLN A 202 1.24 5.92 -20.10
CA GLN A 202 2.19 5.93 -19.00
C GLN A 202 3.55 6.51 -19.44
N GLU A 203 4.08 6.06 -20.57
CA GLU A 203 5.33 6.57 -21.12
C GLU A 203 5.23 8.07 -21.47
N TYR A 204 4.09 8.50 -22.01
CA TYR A 204 3.85 9.91 -22.29
C TYR A 204 3.81 10.78 -21.03
N GLU A 205 3.21 10.31 -19.95
CA GLU A 205 3.22 11.02 -18.66
C GLU A 205 4.64 11.10 -18.08
N TYR A 206 5.43 10.02 -18.15
CA TYR A 206 6.84 10.02 -17.76
C TYR A 206 7.65 11.02 -18.60
N PHE A 207 7.44 11.04 -19.92
CA PHE A 207 8.08 12.03 -20.80
C PHE A 207 7.73 13.47 -20.39
N LYS A 208 6.50 13.76 -20.02
CA LYS A 208 6.13 15.07 -19.45
C LYS A 208 6.86 15.37 -18.14
N CYS A 209 7.15 14.38 -17.31
CA CYS A 209 7.99 14.58 -16.12
C CYS A 209 9.38 15.06 -16.51
N PHE A 210 10.04 14.43 -17.49
CA PHE A 210 11.32 14.89 -18.01
C PHE A 210 11.26 16.34 -18.49
N LEU A 211 10.30 16.68 -19.35
CA LEU A 211 10.16 18.03 -19.86
C LEU A 211 9.94 19.05 -18.74
N SER A 212 9.19 18.68 -17.71
CA SER A 212 8.93 19.53 -16.54
C SER A 212 10.20 19.75 -15.72
N LYS A 213 10.98 18.69 -15.43
CA LYS A 213 12.27 18.79 -14.71
C LYS A 213 13.27 19.67 -15.47
N LEU A 214 13.28 19.57 -16.78
CA LEU A 214 14.12 20.41 -17.64
C LEU A 214 13.53 21.81 -17.91
N LYS A 215 12.43 22.20 -17.22
CA LYS A 215 11.76 23.48 -17.37
C LYS A 215 11.28 23.78 -18.80
N ARG A 216 10.99 22.75 -19.60
CA ARG A 216 10.46 22.88 -20.97
C ARG A 216 8.95 22.99 -20.99
N ILE A 217 8.25 22.45 -20.00
CA ILE A 217 6.82 22.62 -19.77
C ILE A 217 6.56 22.97 -18.30
N ASN A 218 5.39 23.54 -18.03
CA ASN A 218 4.96 23.79 -16.67
C ASN A 218 4.51 22.48 -16.00
N GLU A 219 4.88 22.26 -14.73
CA GLU A 219 4.56 21.04 -13.97
C GLU A 219 3.04 20.76 -13.85
N LYS A 220 2.20 21.79 -13.99
CA LYS A 220 0.73 21.62 -14.02
C LYS A 220 0.19 20.75 -15.16
N PHE A 221 1.02 20.47 -16.17
CA PHE A 221 0.66 19.59 -17.29
C PHE A 221 1.04 18.12 -17.05
N VAL A 222 1.71 17.84 -15.95
CA VAL A 222 2.08 16.48 -15.52
C VAL A 222 1.01 15.99 -14.55
N ALA A 223 0.56 14.76 -14.70
CA ALA A 223 -0.34 14.13 -13.74
C ALA A 223 0.36 14.04 -12.38
N ARG A 224 -0.28 14.56 -11.32
CA ARG A 224 0.32 14.67 -9.99
C ARG A 224 0.83 13.32 -9.46
N ALA A 225 0.06 12.26 -9.67
CA ALA A 225 0.41 10.93 -9.21
C ALA A 225 1.68 10.39 -9.88
N VAL A 226 1.82 10.61 -11.20
CA VAL A 226 3.03 10.23 -11.95
C VAL A 226 4.22 11.06 -11.51
N LYS A 227 4.02 12.36 -11.29
CA LYS A 227 5.08 13.23 -10.75
C LYS A 227 5.59 12.74 -9.39
N GLU A 228 4.68 12.38 -8.47
CA GLU A 228 5.05 11.87 -7.15
C GLU A 228 5.83 10.55 -7.24
N GLU A 229 5.42 9.64 -8.13
CA GLU A 229 6.12 8.38 -8.39
C GLU A 229 7.52 8.63 -8.97
N PHE A 230 7.60 9.42 -10.03
CA PHE A 230 8.85 9.81 -10.68
C PHE A 230 9.83 10.48 -9.68
N ASP A 231 9.33 11.42 -8.87
CA ASP A 231 10.14 12.12 -7.86
C ASP A 231 10.67 11.16 -6.78
N ASN A 232 9.88 10.16 -6.40
CA ASN A 232 10.31 9.13 -5.44
C ASN A 232 11.40 8.24 -6.03
N GLU A 233 11.26 7.80 -7.28
CA GLU A 233 12.29 7.02 -7.98
C GLU A 233 13.59 7.81 -8.10
N MET A 234 13.53 9.06 -8.53
CA MET A 234 14.72 9.93 -8.67
C MET A 234 15.41 10.14 -7.33
N ARG A 235 14.63 10.35 -6.27
CA ARG A 235 15.17 10.50 -4.91
C ARG A 235 15.87 9.22 -4.44
N GLU A 236 15.28 8.07 -4.68
CA GLU A 236 15.86 6.78 -4.31
C GLU A 236 17.21 6.56 -5.02
N ILE A 237 17.28 6.80 -6.34
CA ILE A 237 18.53 6.67 -7.10
C ILE A 237 19.58 7.66 -6.59
N LYS A 238 19.20 8.92 -6.33
CA LYS A 238 20.12 9.93 -5.79
C LYS A 238 20.73 9.52 -4.45
N GLN A 239 19.91 9.01 -3.53
CA GLN A 239 20.38 8.51 -2.23
C GLN A 239 21.34 7.31 -2.36
N HIS A 240 21.13 6.47 -3.37
CA HIS A 240 22.04 5.35 -3.65
C HIS A 240 23.34 5.81 -4.30
N GLU A 241 23.31 6.80 -5.19
CA GLU A 241 24.51 7.37 -5.76
C GLU A 241 25.46 7.90 -4.67
N GLU A 242 24.94 8.56 -3.66
CA GLU A 242 25.73 9.07 -2.53
C GLU A 242 26.43 7.97 -1.74
N LYS A 243 25.83 6.77 -1.67
CA LYS A 243 26.36 5.61 -0.96
C LYS A 243 27.29 4.72 -1.82
N MET A 244 27.38 4.95 -3.12
CA MET A 244 28.21 4.12 -4.04
C MET A 244 29.70 4.15 -3.72
N HIS A 245 30.17 5.07 -2.87
CA HIS A 245 31.57 5.18 -2.44
C HIS A 245 31.85 4.43 -1.14
N GLU A 246 30.84 3.83 -0.51
CA GLU A 246 31.06 3.02 0.68
C GLU A 246 31.54 1.62 0.31
N GLU A 247 32.50 1.07 1.08
CA GLU A 247 32.91 -0.33 0.90
C GLU A 247 31.77 -1.28 1.13
N ILE A 248 31.53 -2.19 0.19
CA ILE A 248 30.50 -3.20 0.31
C ILE A 248 30.88 -4.15 1.44
N SER A 249 30.02 -4.27 2.45
CA SER A 249 30.19 -5.21 3.55
C SER A 249 30.29 -6.65 3.02
N LYS A 250 31.14 -7.47 3.66
CA LYS A 250 31.26 -8.90 3.33
C LYS A 250 29.98 -9.71 3.58
N VAL A 251 29.08 -9.18 4.41
CA VAL A 251 27.79 -9.78 4.73
C VAL A 251 26.71 -8.76 4.42
N ASN A 252 25.95 -9.02 3.40
CA ASN A 252 24.83 -8.18 2.96
C ASN A 252 23.59 -9.02 2.77
N HIS A 253 22.43 -8.38 2.84
CA HIS A 253 21.18 -8.89 2.29
C HIS A 253 20.57 -7.83 1.36
N HIS A 254 19.65 -8.22 0.49
CA HIS A 254 18.98 -7.28 -0.40
C HIS A 254 18.08 -6.28 0.38
N SER A 255 17.73 -5.14 -0.23
CA SER A 255 17.02 -4.03 0.44
C SER A 255 15.57 -4.35 0.87
N GLY A 256 14.85 -5.23 0.22
CA GLY A 256 13.67 -5.91 0.74
C GLY A 256 14.12 -7.24 1.35
N PRO A 257 13.37 -7.87 2.22
CA PRO A 257 12.09 -7.52 2.81
C PRO A 257 12.19 -6.50 3.94
N CYS A 258 11.03 -5.92 4.30
CA CYS A 258 10.92 -5.22 5.59
C CYS A 258 11.28 -6.19 6.72
N ILE A 259 11.90 -5.72 7.79
CA ILE A 259 12.10 -6.54 9.00
C ILE A 259 10.73 -6.89 9.58
N PRO A 260 10.29 -8.16 9.53
CA PRO A 260 8.96 -8.55 9.98
C PRO A 260 8.77 -8.22 11.47
N GLY A 261 7.67 -7.55 11.79
CA GLY A 261 7.34 -7.18 13.16
C GLY A 261 8.04 -5.93 13.71
N ALA A 262 9.04 -5.35 13.00
CA ALA A 262 9.78 -4.19 13.51
C ALA A 262 9.00 -2.87 13.34
N LYS A 263 8.43 -2.63 12.16
CA LYS A 263 7.68 -1.38 11.87
C LYS A 263 6.17 -1.60 11.78
N LYS A 264 5.73 -2.83 11.53
CA LYS A 264 4.34 -3.18 11.27
C LYS A 264 4.09 -4.63 11.60
N ILE A 265 2.92 -4.87 12.15
CA ILE A 265 2.30 -6.20 12.24
C ILE A 265 0.88 -6.14 11.69
N PHE A 266 0.40 -7.25 11.19
CA PHE A 266 -1.00 -7.43 10.82
C PHE A 266 -1.57 -8.57 11.68
N VAL A 267 -2.67 -8.31 12.37
CA VAL A 267 -3.33 -9.27 13.26
C VAL A 267 -4.69 -9.64 12.66
N THR A 268 -4.93 -10.93 12.46
CA THR A 268 -6.21 -11.44 11.96
C THR A 268 -7.26 -11.53 13.06
N ALA A 269 -8.52 -11.80 12.67
CA ALA A 269 -9.63 -12.00 13.60
C ALA A 269 -9.39 -13.14 14.62
N GLU A 270 -8.54 -14.12 14.27
CA GLU A 270 -8.13 -15.22 15.14
C GLU A 270 -6.92 -14.90 16.03
N GLY A 271 -6.35 -13.71 15.92
CA GLY A 271 -5.17 -13.32 16.70
C GLY A 271 -3.84 -13.79 16.12
N ASN A 272 -3.80 -14.30 14.89
CA ASN A 272 -2.56 -14.63 14.20
C ASN A 272 -1.80 -13.37 13.78
N ILE A 273 -0.47 -13.37 13.93
CA ILE A 273 0.40 -12.25 13.55
C ILE A 273 1.10 -12.55 12.24
N TYR A 274 1.01 -11.59 11.32
CA TYR A 274 1.69 -11.57 10.02
C TYR A 274 2.52 -10.28 9.86
N PRO A 275 3.55 -10.25 8.98
CA PRO A 275 4.37 -9.05 8.77
C PRO A 275 3.58 -7.87 8.20
N CYS A 276 2.60 -8.11 7.35
CA CYS A 276 1.71 -7.10 6.80
C CYS A 276 0.44 -7.72 6.19
N GLU A 277 -0.49 -6.89 5.78
CA GLU A 277 -1.76 -7.27 5.14
C GLU A 277 -1.62 -7.80 3.70
N ARG A 278 -0.43 -7.74 3.10
CA ARG A 278 -0.20 -8.19 1.72
C ARG A 278 0.14 -9.66 1.60
N VAL A 279 0.55 -10.30 2.68
CA VAL A 279 0.95 -11.72 2.69
C VAL A 279 -0.25 -12.65 2.77
N SER A 280 0.00 -13.93 2.55
CA SER A 280 -1.02 -14.97 2.65
C SER A 280 -1.44 -15.20 4.10
N GLU A 281 -2.76 -15.18 4.36
CA GLU A 281 -3.34 -15.51 5.67
C GLU A 281 -3.56 -17.02 5.87
N ILE A 282 -3.42 -17.81 4.80
CA ILE A 282 -3.56 -19.28 4.86
C ILE A 282 -2.20 -20.00 4.86
N SER A 283 -1.12 -19.27 4.62
CA SER A 283 0.23 -19.84 4.60
C SER A 283 0.87 -19.81 5.99
N GLU A 284 1.31 -20.95 6.48
CA GLU A 284 2.08 -21.05 7.71
C GLU A 284 3.48 -20.42 7.58
N VAL A 285 3.96 -20.25 6.36
CA VAL A 285 5.26 -19.60 6.09
C VAL A 285 5.20 -18.10 6.38
N SER A 286 4.10 -17.45 5.99
CA SER A 286 3.89 -16.02 6.20
C SER A 286 3.49 -15.66 7.62
N LYS A 287 2.99 -16.61 8.42
CA LYS A 287 2.59 -16.41 9.81
C LYS A 287 3.82 -16.34 10.71
N ILE A 288 4.03 -15.19 11.35
CA ILE A 288 5.18 -14.95 12.23
C ILE A 288 4.90 -15.13 13.72
N GLY A 289 3.66 -15.41 14.10
CA GLY A 289 3.30 -15.63 15.51
C GLY A 289 1.80 -15.55 15.76
N ASP A 290 1.44 -15.39 17.02
CA ASP A 290 0.09 -15.06 17.47
C ASP A 290 0.15 -14.12 18.69
N ILE A 291 -0.95 -13.43 18.98
CA ILE A 291 -0.99 -12.42 20.05
C ILE A 291 -0.78 -13.00 21.46
N LYS A 292 -1.02 -14.29 21.69
CA LYS A 292 -0.87 -14.96 22.99
C LYS A 292 0.55 -15.44 23.23
N LYS A 293 1.21 -15.99 22.17
CA LYS A 293 2.56 -16.54 22.23
C LYS A 293 3.63 -15.55 21.81
N GLY A 294 3.22 -14.47 21.12
CA GLY A 294 4.11 -13.49 20.55
C GLY A 294 4.72 -13.90 19.21
N ILE A 295 5.71 -13.13 18.75
CA ILE A 295 6.42 -13.33 17.50
C ILE A 295 7.49 -14.41 17.66
N ASP A 296 7.51 -15.37 16.72
CA ASP A 296 8.55 -16.39 16.60
C ASP A 296 9.75 -15.82 15.84
N LYS A 297 10.87 -15.66 16.55
CA LYS A 297 12.12 -15.12 15.99
C LYS A 297 12.68 -15.96 14.83
N ASN A 298 12.53 -17.28 14.87
CA ASN A 298 13.03 -18.14 13.79
C ASN A 298 12.22 -17.96 12.51
N LYS A 299 10.89 -17.81 12.63
CA LYS A 299 10.03 -17.47 11.49
C LYS A 299 10.40 -16.11 10.92
N VAL A 300 10.62 -15.09 11.76
CA VAL A 300 11.07 -13.76 11.30
C VAL A 300 12.40 -13.84 10.56
N LEU A 301 13.40 -14.54 11.12
CA LEU A 301 14.71 -14.72 10.49
C LEU A 301 14.61 -15.45 9.15
N ASN A 302 13.70 -16.42 9.03
CA ASN A 302 13.47 -17.12 7.78
C ASN A 302 12.89 -16.18 6.70
N LEU A 303 11.96 -15.31 7.07
CA LEU A 303 11.38 -14.33 6.14
C LEU A 303 12.38 -13.21 5.78
N LEU A 304 13.22 -12.79 6.72
CA LEU A 304 14.24 -11.78 6.47
C LEU A 304 15.31 -12.28 5.50
N ASN A 305 15.64 -13.56 5.54
CA ASN A 305 16.70 -14.16 4.72
C ASN A 305 16.12 -15.02 3.57
N ILE A 306 15.07 -14.54 2.92
CA ILE A 306 14.43 -15.30 1.82
C ILE A 306 15.36 -15.53 0.62
N GLU A 307 16.38 -14.71 0.42
CA GLU A 307 17.37 -14.87 -0.66
C GLU A 307 18.14 -16.20 -0.59
N ARG A 308 18.18 -16.86 0.59
CA ARG A 308 18.76 -18.22 0.70
C ARG A 308 18.15 -19.22 -0.29
N TYR A 309 16.88 -19.02 -0.66
CA TYR A 309 16.18 -19.89 -1.60
C TYR A 309 16.54 -19.61 -3.07
N SER A 310 17.29 -18.54 -3.34
CA SER A 310 17.72 -18.10 -4.67
C SER A 310 19.18 -17.64 -4.72
N GLN A 311 20.00 -18.03 -3.74
CA GLN A 311 21.36 -17.54 -3.50
C GLN A 311 22.25 -17.64 -4.74
N ASP A 312 22.18 -18.75 -5.51
CA ASP A 312 23.01 -18.94 -6.69
C ASP A 312 22.83 -17.86 -7.76
N ARG A 313 21.64 -17.29 -7.84
CA ARG A 313 21.33 -16.16 -8.75
C ARG A 313 21.57 -14.81 -8.11
N CYS A 314 21.28 -14.69 -6.82
CA CYS A 314 21.33 -13.42 -6.11
C CYS A 314 22.74 -12.93 -5.87
N LYS A 315 23.72 -13.83 -5.63
CA LYS A 315 25.12 -13.48 -5.35
C LYS A 315 25.79 -12.66 -6.46
N ASP A 316 25.40 -12.86 -7.72
CA ASP A 316 25.96 -12.17 -8.89
C ASP A 316 24.96 -11.16 -9.48
N CYS A 317 23.88 -10.84 -8.76
CA CYS A 317 22.84 -9.95 -9.26
C CYS A 317 23.24 -8.48 -9.08
N TRP A 318 23.38 -7.75 -10.18
CA TRP A 318 23.71 -6.32 -10.17
C TRP A 318 22.66 -5.44 -9.46
N ALA A 319 21.39 -5.86 -9.42
CA ALA A 319 20.31 -5.15 -8.75
C ALA A 319 20.09 -5.63 -7.28
N TYR A 320 21.03 -6.39 -6.72
CA TYR A 320 20.86 -7.03 -5.41
C TYR A 320 20.50 -6.05 -4.30
N GLN A 321 21.21 -4.94 -4.20
CA GLN A 321 20.97 -3.92 -3.17
C GLN A 321 19.64 -3.18 -3.33
N HIS A 322 19.05 -3.22 -4.52
CA HIS A 322 17.79 -2.57 -4.86
C HIS A 322 16.61 -3.56 -4.95
N CYS A 323 16.88 -4.82 -4.64
CA CYS A 323 15.86 -5.86 -4.74
C CYS A 323 14.76 -5.68 -3.69
N THR A 324 13.52 -5.50 -4.16
CA THR A 324 12.32 -5.31 -3.31
C THR A 324 11.52 -6.60 -3.08
N ILE A 325 12.02 -7.75 -3.54
CA ILE A 325 11.35 -9.04 -3.36
C ILE A 325 11.22 -9.34 -1.86
N CYS A 326 10.01 -9.63 -1.43
CA CYS A 326 9.67 -9.99 -0.05
C CYS A 326 8.84 -11.28 -0.03
N ILE A 327 8.45 -11.72 1.15
CA ILE A 327 7.67 -12.95 1.32
C ILE A 327 6.36 -12.95 0.49
N ALA A 328 5.71 -11.80 0.26
CA ALA A 328 4.53 -11.73 -0.59
C ALA A 328 4.78 -12.14 -2.05
N CYS A 329 6.04 -12.03 -2.51
CA CYS A 329 6.48 -12.45 -3.84
C CYS A 329 7.12 -13.85 -3.86
N ALA A 330 7.36 -14.44 -2.68
CA ALA A 330 8.11 -15.68 -2.54
C ALA A 330 7.28 -16.86 -2.00
N ASP A 331 6.12 -16.59 -1.46
CA ASP A 331 5.23 -17.56 -0.82
C ASP A 331 4.28 -18.19 -1.86
N ASP A 332 4.37 -19.50 -2.05
CA ASP A 332 3.44 -20.26 -2.89
C ASP A 332 2.22 -20.80 -2.13
N THR A 333 1.97 -20.28 -0.93
CA THR A 333 0.97 -20.69 0.07
C THR A 333 1.34 -21.91 0.92
N LYS A 334 2.39 -22.62 0.58
CA LYS A 334 2.89 -23.78 1.33
C LYS A 334 4.34 -23.58 1.78
N ASN A 335 5.17 -23.04 0.90
CA ASN A 335 6.60 -22.89 1.13
C ASN A 335 7.12 -21.57 0.56
N ILE A 336 8.35 -21.20 0.94
CA ILE A 336 9.10 -20.18 0.22
C ILE A 336 9.60 -20.83 -1.07
N SER A 337 9.20 -20.29 -2.22
CA SER A 337 9.39 -20.89 -3.54
C SER A 337 10.37 -20.08 -4.38
N ASN A 338 11.47 -20.74 -4.79
CA ASN A 338 12.42 -20.16 -5.73
C ASN A 338 11.75 -19.78 -7.07
N LYS A 339 10.78 -20.59 -7.52
CA LYS A 339 10.01 -20.32 -8.74
C LYS A 339 9.19 -19.03 -8.63
N GLU A 340 8.56 -18.78 -7.48
CA GLU A 340 7.82 -17.53 -7.26
C GLU A 340 8.77 -16.34 -7.20
N ILE A 341 9.91 -16.45 -6.50
CA ILE A 341 10.96 -15.42 -6.51
C ILE A 341 11.38 -15.09 -7.94
N GLU A 342 11.62 -16.10 -8.77
CA GLU A 342 12.05 -15.92 -10.16
C GLU A 342 11.07 -15.14 -11.02
N LYS A 343 9.77 -15.39 -10.87
CA LYS A 343 8.73 -14.66 -11.57
C LYS A 343 8.80 -13.14 -11.35
N HIS A 344 9.29 -12.72 -10.18
CA HIS A 344 9.37 -11.31 -9.81
C HIS A 344 10.72 -10.68 -10.10
N CYS A 345 11.81 -11.46 -10.28
CA CYS A 345 13.15 -10.95 -10.51
C CYS A 345 13.25 -10.02 -11.72
N TRP A 346 12.59 -10.35 -12.83
CA TRP A 346 12.63 -9.55 -14.04
C TRP A 346 11.94 -8.19 -13.85
N LYS A 347 10.82 -8.14 -13.12
CA LYS A 347 10.10 -6.90 -12.81
C LYS A 347 10.98 -5.95 -11.99
N VAL A 348 11.61 -6.49 -10.93
CA VAL A 348 12.48 -5.70 -10.04
C VAL A 348 13.69 -5.15 -10.80
N ARG A 349 14.37 -6.00 -11.60
CA ARG A 349 15.53 -5.56 -12.38
C ARG A 349 15.14 -4.57 -13.47
N GLY A 350 14.06 -4.84 -14.21
CA GLY A 350 13.60 -3.94 -15.26
C GLY A 350 13.17 -2.58 -14.73
N GLY A 351 12.40 -2.55 -13.65
CA GLY A 351 11.97 -1.29 -13.04
C GLY A 351 13.15 -0.45 -12.53
N PHE A 352 14.13 -1.09 -11.88
CA PHE A 352 15.32 -0.39 -11.40
C PHE A 352 16.21 0.09 -12.55
N GLU A 353 16.38 -0.72 -13.61
CA GLU A 353 17.12 -0.33 -14.81
C GLU A 353 16.50 0.89 -15.47
N GLU A 354 15.18 0.92 -15.58
CA GLU A 354 14.46 2.06 -16.17
C GLU A 354 14.61 3.33 -15.32
N ALA A 355 14.47 3.23 -14.01
CA ALA A 355 14.69 4.35 -13.10
C ALA A 355 16.13 4.88 -13.19
N MET A 356 17.14 4.02 -13.32
CA MET A 356 18.51 4.42 -13.53
C MET A 356 18.72 5.14 -14.88
N LYS A 357 18.13 4.62 -15.96
CA LYS A 357 18.18 5.28 -17.28
C LYS A 357 17.58 6.67 -17.20
N ASN A 358 16.43 6.81 -16.56
CA ASN A 358 15.76 8.08 -16.34
C ASN A 358 16.64 9.07 -15.59
N TYR A 359 17.24 8.62 -14.50
CA TYR A 359 18.18 9.41 -13.68
C TYR A 359 19.39 9.88 -14.49
N CYS A 360 20.08 8.96 -15.18
CA CYS A 360 21.25 9.28 -16.02
C CYS A 360 20.89 10.26 -17.14
N THR A 361 19.76 10.05 -17.82
CA THR A 361 19.30 10.94 -18.88
C THR A 361 19.09 12.37 -18.37
N LEU A 362 18.43 12.54 -17.23
CA LEU A 362 18.25 13.86 -16.61
C LEU A 362 19.58 14.52 -16.25
N LYS A 363 20.52 13.74 -15.71
CA LYS A 363 21.85 14.21 -15.33
C LYS A 363 22.66 14.67 -16.55
N GLU A 364 22.66 13.90 -17.63
CA GLU A 364 23.30 14.25 -18.90
C GLU A 364 22.70 15.51 -19.53
N LEU A 365 21.39 15.74 -19.35
CA LEU A 365 20.70 16.95 -19.79
C LEU A 365 20.87 18.14 -18.83
N GLY A 366 21.70 18.01 -17.81
CA GLY A 366 22.11 19.09 -16.90
C GLY A 366 21.19 19.33 -15.70
N TYR A 367 20.28 18.40 -15.39
CA TYR A 367 19.46 18.48 -14.18
C TYR A 367 20.30 18.10 -12.94
N LYS A 368 20.27 18.93 -11.88
CA LYS A 368 21.19 18.82 -10.75
C LYS A 368 20.69 18.07 -9.52
N PHE A 369 19.42 17.70 -9.48
CA PHE A 369 18.79 16.97 -8.36
C PHE A 369 18.86 17.67 -6.99
N GLU A 370 19.10 18.99 -6.94
CA GLU A 370 19.19 19.77 -5.69
C GLU A 370 17.91 19.71 -4.83
N GLU A 371 16.75 19.47 -5.43
CA GLU A 371 15.49 19.36 -4.73
C GLU A 371 15.31 18.04 -3.95
N TYR A 372 16.25 17.11 -4.06
CA TYR A 372 16.25 15.82 -3.38
C TYR A 372 17.33 15.71 -2.29
N GLU A 373 18.09 16.77 -2.09
CA GLU A 373 19.03 16.92 -0.97
C GLU A 373 18.28 17.33 0.33
#